data_68d42c86ef90f6f9fb6ace0691bcae18
#
_entry.id   68d42c86ef90f6f9fb6ace0691bcae18
#
_cell.length_a   1.000
_cell.length_b   1.000
_cell.length_c   1.000
_cell.angle_alpha   90.00
_cell.angle_beta   90.00
_cell.angle_gamma   90.00
#
_symmetry.space_group_name_H-M   'P 1'
#
loop_
_entity.id
_entity.type
_entity.pdbx_description
1 polymer ?
#
loop_
_entity_poly.entity_id
_entity_poly.type
_entity_poly.pdbx_seq_one_letter_code
_entity_poly.pdbx_strand_id
1 'polypeptide(L)'
;MKKILFVCHGNICRSPMAEFVMKDLVRKAGLASQFYIESAATSREEIGNPVYPPARRKLAEHGISCDGHAARQLTNADYEKYDLLIGMDRATLRDMYRICGGDFSGKLHLLMDYTKQSRDVADPWYTDDFETTWQDVLAGCQELLKESMRE
;
A
#
# COMPACT_ATOMS: atom_id res chain seq x y z
N MET A 1 9.22 15.54 5.21
CA MET A 1 8.14 14.53 5.34
C MET A 1 8.12 13.66 4.10
N LYS A 2 8.26 12.36 4.27
CA LYS A 2 8.16 11.42 3.16
C LYS A 2 6.72 11.04 2.90
N LYS A 3 6.27 11.18 1.66
CA LYS A 3 4.89 10.91 1.25
C LYS A 3 4.81 9.62 0.45
N ILE A 4 4.07 8.64 0.96
CA ILE A 4 3.98 7.29 0.39
C ILE A 4 2.52 6.97 0.07
N LEU A 5 2.28 6.47 -1.14
CA LEU A 5 0.97 6.01 -1.58
C LEU A 5 1.05 4.55 -1.96
N PHE A 6 0.29 3.70 -1.26
CA PHE A 6 0.16 2.29 -1.61
C PHE A 6 -0.99 2.09 -2.59
N VAL A 7 -0.80 1.24 -3.60
CA VAL A 7 -1.77 1.07 -4.68
C VAL A 7 -2.04 -0.40 -4.93
N CYS A 8 -3.31 -0.76 -5.06
CA CYS A 8 -3.73 -2.07 -5.55
C CYS A 8 -4.93 -1.89 -6.48
N HIS A 9 -5.55 -2.99 -6.92
CA HIS A 9 -6.63 -2.90 -7.89
C HIS A 9 -7.86 -2.18 -7.32
N GLY A 10 -8.36 -2.60 -6.15
CA GLY A 10 -9.62 -2.10 -5.59
C GLY A 10 -9.52 -1.14 -4.42
N ASN A 11 -8.38 -1.07 -3.77
CA ASN A 11 -8.16 -0.24 -2.56
C ASN A 11 -9.08 -0.64 -1.39
N ILE A 12 -9.39 -1.91 -1.26
CA ILE A 12 -10.18 -2.43 -0.12
C ILE A 12 -9.47 -3.54 0.66
N CYS A 13 -8.41 -4.13 0.12
CA CYS A 13 -7.66 -5.23 0.78
C CYS A 13 -6.18 -4.88 0.96
N ARG A 14 -5.37 -5.10 -0.08
CA ARG A 14 -3.90 -5.04 0.03
C ARG A 14 -3.37 -3.64 0.29
N SER A 15 -3.79 -2.65 -0.48
CA SER A 15 -3.24 -1.30 -0.32
C SER A 15 -3.68 -0.63 0.98
N PRO A 16 -4.95 -0.75 1.45
CA PRO A 16 -5.26 -0.20 2.76
C PRO A 16 -4.59 -0.99 3.89
N MET A 17 -4.40 -2.31 3.75
CA MET A 17 -3.64 -3.07 4.74
C MET A 17 -2.22 -2.53 4.85
N ALA A 18 -1.55 -2.28 3.72
CA ALA A 18 -0.21 -1.70 3.72
C ALA A 18 -0.19 -0.29 4.32
N GLU A 19 -1.18 0.54 4.00
CA GLU A 19 -1.29 1.87 4.56
C GLU A 19 -1.34 1.83 6.09
N PHE A 20 -2.24 1.03 6.66
CA PHE A 20 -2.43 1.00 8.10
C PHE A 20 -1.31 0.26 8.84
N VAL A 21 -0.71 -0.76 8.23
CA VAL A 21 0.49 -1.41 8.78
C VAL A 21 1.66 -0.42 8.83
N MET A 22 1.89 0.33 7.75
CA MET A 22 2.98 1.30 7.71
C MET A 22 2.77 2.43 8.72
N LYS A 23 1.54 2.92 8.84
CA LYS A 23 1.19 3.91 9.86
C LYS A 23 1.48 3.42 11.27
N ASP A 24 1.15 2.15 11.55
CA ASP A 24 1.41 1.54 12.84
C ASP A 24 2.92 1.42 13.11
N LEU A 25 3.68 0.99 12.11
CA LEU A 25 5.15 0.86 12.23
C LEU A 25 5.83 2.20 12.50
N VAL A 26 5.48 3.25 11.75
CA VAL A 26 6.11 4.56 11.96
C VAL A 26 5.70 5.18 13.30
N ARG A 27 4.47 4.95 13.74
CA ARG A 27 4.01 5.41 15.05
C ARG A 27 4.79 4.75 16.17
N LYS A 28 4.97 3.43 16.11
CA LYS A 28 5.71 2.67 17.12
C LYS A 28 7.20 3.05 17.15
N ALA A 29 7.74 3.48 16.01
CA ALA A 29 9.12 3.93 15.93
C ALA A 29 9.32 5.40 16.33
N GLY A 30 8.22 6.10 16.67
CA GLY A 30 8.30 7.54 17.01
C GLY A 30 8.50 8.44 15.80
N LEU A 31 8.15 7.99 14.60
CA LEU A 31 8.42 8.67 13.33
C LEU A 31 7.17 9.19 12.63
N ALA A 32 6.01 9.16 13.29
CA ALA A 32 4.73 9.48 12.64
C ALA A 32 4.72 10.85 11.98
N SER A 33 5.39 11.85 12.58
CA SER A 33 5.44 13.20 12.02
C SER A 33 6.31 13.32 10.77
N GLN A 34 7.09 12.29 10.46
CA GLN A 34 8.02 12.30 9.32
C GLN A 34 7.45 11.61 8.08
N PHE A 35 6.23 11.05 8.19
CA PHE A 35 5.60 10.30 7.10
C PHE A 35 4.17 10.74 6.87
N TYR A 36 3.80 10.80 5.59
CA TYR A 36 2.42 10.98 5.15
C TYR A 36 2.07 9.77 4.29
N ILE A 37 1.12 8.95 4.75
CA ILE A 37 0.87 7.62 4.17
C ILE A 37 -0.61 7.51 3.81
N GLU A 38 -0.88 7.14 2.55
CA GLU A 38 -2.23 6.91 2.07
C GLU A 38 -2.26 5.72 1.11
N SER A 39 -3.45 5.39 0.58
CA SER A 39 -3.62 4.33 -0.39
C SER A 39 -4.68 4.70 -1.43
N ALA A 40 -4.61 4.03 -2.60
CA ALA A 40 -5.52 4.27 -3.70
C ALA A 40 -5.67 3.02 -4.56
N ALA A 41 -6.64 3.03 -5.47
CA ALA A 41 -6.93 1.96 -6.40
C ALA A 41 -6.58 2.35 -7.83
N THR A 42 -6.23 1.37 -8.67
CA THR A 42 -6.14 1.62 -10.10
C THR A 42 -7.51 1.59 -10.76
N SER A 43 -8.50 0.91 -10.17
CA SER A 43 -9.86 0.80 -10.72
C SER A 43 -10.86 1.70 -9.99
N ARG A 44 -12.07 1.77 -10.54
CA ARG A 44 -13.19 2.50 -9.95
C ARG A 44 -14.20 1.59 -9.25
N GLU A 45 -13.93 0.29 -9.23
CA GLU A 45 -14.93 -0.71 -8.82
C GLU A 45 -15.43 -0.52 -7.39
N GLU A 46 -14.56 -0.07 -6.50
CA GLU A 46 -14.84 -0.01 -5.06
C GLU A 46 -14.84 1.41 -4.49
N ILE A 47 -14.89 2.45 -5.32
CA ILE A 47 -14.84 3.83 -4.84
C ILE A 47 -15.84 4.08 -3.73
N GLY A 48 -15.36 4.63 -2.61
CA GLY A 48 -16.18 4.95 -1.43
C GLY A 48 -16.33 3.82 -0.45
N ASN A 49 -15.91 2.61 -0.78
CA ASN A 49 -16.10 1.45 0.10
C ASN A 49 -15.03 1.39 1.19
N PRO A 50 -15.41 0.88 2.39
CA PRO A 50 -14.44 0.68 3.48
C PRO A 50 -13.55 -0.54 3.21
N VAL A 51 -12.62 -0.79 4.11
CA VAL A 51 -11.78 -1.99 4.03
C VAL A 51 -12.66 -3.23 4.06
N TYR A 52 -12.38 -4.17 3.16
CA TYR A 52 -13.08 -5.45 3.05
C TYR A 52 -13.06 -6.19 4.41
N PRO A 53 -14.22 -6.73 4.89
CA PRO A 53 -14.30 -7.25 6.26
C PRO A 53 -13.22 -8.24 6.68
N PRO A 54 -12.82 -9.24 5.86
CA PRO A 54 -11.73 -10.15 6.27
C PRO A 54 -10.38 -9.44 6.44
N ALA A 55 -10.07 -8.42 5.61
CA ALA A 55 -8.85 -7.63 5.76
C ALA A 55 -8.91 -6.79 7.04
N ARG A 56 -10.07 -6.19 7.32
CA ARG A 56 -10.30 -5.44 8.54
C ARG A 56 -10.09 -6.31 9.78
N ARG A 57 -10.63 -7.54 9.76
CA ARG A 57 -10.45 -8.49 10.87
C ARG A 57 -8.97 -8.85 11.05
N LYS A 58 -8.25 -9.04 9.96
CA LYS A 58 -6.82 -9.37 10.02
C LYS A 58 -6.02 -8.24 10.68
N LEU A 59 -6.29 -7.00 10.31
CA LEU A 59 -5.67 -5.83 10.95
C LEU A 59 -6.03 -5.77 12.45
N ALA A 60 -7.30 -6.01 12.79
CA ALA A 60 -7.77 -5.98 14.17
C ALA A 60 -7.10 -7.05 15.04
N GLU A 61 -6.76 -8.21 14.48
CA GLU A 61 -6.00 -9.25 15.18
C GLU A 61 -4.67 -8.72 15.71
N HIS A 62 -4.11 -7.71 15.06
CA HIS A 62 -2.84 -7.10 15.43
C HIS A 62 -3.01 -5.72 16.08
N GLY A 63 -4.23 -5.41 16.52
CA GLY A 63 -4.52 -4.16 17.24
C GLY A 63 -4.52 -2.93 16.33
N ILE A 64 -4.73 -3.10 15.04
CA ILE A 64 -4.69 -2.00 14.07
C ILE A 64 -6.11 -1.68 13.60
N SER A 65 -6.54 -0.41 13.83
CA SER A 65 -7.81 0.09 13.31
C SER A 65 -7.62 0.61 11.89
N CYS A 66 -8.61 0.37 11.04
CA CYS A 66 -8.68 0.95 9.70
C CYS A 66 -9.94 1.80 9.53
N ASP A 67 -10.48 2.32 10.62
CA ASP A 67 -11.68 3.15 10.59
C ASP A 67 -11.46 4.40 9.76
N GLY A 68 -12.50 4.81 9.03
CA GLY A 68 -12.46 6.01 8.20
C GLY A 68 -11.93 5.80 6.79
N HIS A 69 -11.44 4.61 6.46
CA HIS A 69 -10.96 4.35 5.09
C HIS A 69 -12.13 4.31 4.11
N ALA A 70 -11.95 5.00 2.98
CA ALA A 70 -12.85 4.91 1.84
C ALA A 70 -11.99 4.80 0.57
N ALA A 71 -12.24 3.79 -0.24
CA ALA A 71 -11.45 3.55 -1.45
C ALA A 71 -11.55 4.74 -2.40
N ARG A 72 -10.43 5.13 -3.02
CA ARG A 72 -10.38 6.17 -4.03
C ARG A 72 -9.51 5.73 -5.20
N GLN A 73 -9.69 6.36 -6.35
CA GLN A 73 -8.89 6.03 -7.52
C GLN A 73 -7.62 6.86 -7.58
N LEU A 74 -6.53 6.22 -8.00
CA LEU A 74 -5.26 6.86 -8.34
C LEU A 74 -5.47 7.83 -9.51
N THR A 75 -4.85 9.02 -9.43
CA THR A 75 -4.85 10.00 -10.51
C THR A 75 -3.41 10.36 -10.90
N ASN A 76 -3.24 10.99 -12.06
CA ASN A 76 -1.89 11.40 -12.45
C ASN A 76 -1.33 12.51 -11.54
N ALA A 77 -2.20 13.29 -10.88
CA ALA A 77 -1.78 14.29 -9.90
C ALA A 77 -1.10 13.65 -8.68
N ASP A 78 -1.43 12.41 -8.36
CA ASP A 78 -0.78 11.68 -7.26
C ASP A 78 0.72 11.49 -7.51
N TYR A 79 1.12 11.37 -8.77
CA TYR A 79 2.53 11.20 -9.12
C TYR A 79 3.39 12.37 -8.63
N GLU A 80 2.88 13.59 -8.77
CA GLU A 80 3.59 14.77 -8.30
C GLU A 80 3.55 14.90 -6.77
N LYS A 81 2.43 14.50 -6.16
CA LYS A 81 2.20 14.69 -4.73
C LYS A 81 3.04 13.76 -3.86
N TYR A 82 3.21 12.50 -4.27
CA TYR A 82 3.87 11.49 -3.44
C TYR A 82 5.32 11.28 -3.86
N ASP A 83 6.17 10.94 -2.89
CA ASP A 83 7.58 10.61 -3.14
C ASP A 83 7.73 9.18 -3.65
N LEU A 84 6.88 8.28 -3.14
CA LEU A 84 6.86 6.87 -3.52
C LEU A 84 5.43 6.43 -3.77
N LEU A 85 5.19 5.74 -4.89
CA LEU A 85 3.92 5.10 -5.21
C LEU A 85 4.20 3.60 -5.36
N ILE A 86 3.62 2.79 -4.48
CA ILE A 86 4.01 1.41 -4.30
C ILE A 86 2.85 0.48 -4.60
N GLY A 87 2.99 -0.30 -5.68
CA GLY A 87 2.00 -1.27 -6.12
C GLY A 87 2.20 -2.63 -5.46
N MET A 88 1.12 -3.41 -5.42
CA MET A 88 1.13 -4.72 -4.78
C MET A 88 1.50 -5.85 -5.72
N ASP A 89 1.27 -5.68 -7.02
CA ASP A 89 1.60 -6.69 -8.03
C ASP A 89 1.95 -6.04 -9.36
N ARG A 90 2.45 -6.85 -10.30
CA ARG A 90 2.89 -6.35 -11.61
C ARG A 90 1.75 -5.80 -12.45
N ALA A 91 0.57 -6.40 -12.35
CA ALA A 91 -0.62 -5.91 -13.06
C ALA A 91 -0.98 -4.51 -12.58
N THR A 92 -0.99 -4.30 -11.26
CA THR A 92 -1.22 -2.99 -10.66
C THR A 92 -0.16 -1.99 -11.13
N LEU A 93 1.10 -2.39 -11.12
CA LEU A 93 2.21 -1.52 -11.53
C LEU A 93 2.06 -1.06 -12.98
N ARG A 94 1.66 -1.95 -13.90
CA ARG A 94 1.38 -1.57 -15.29
C ARG A 94 0.29 -0.50 -15.39
N ASP A 95 -0.79 -0.67 -14.61
CA ASP A 95 -1.86 0.31 -14.59
C ASP A 95 -1.40 1.64 -13.99
N MET A 96 -0.52 1.60 -12.98
CA MET A 96 0.08 2.80 -12.41
C MET A 96 0.90 3.58 -13.44
N TYR A 97 1.72 2.89 -14.23
CA TYR A 97 2.46 3.53 -15.32
C TYR A 97 1.53 4.22 -16.31
N ARG A 98 0.44 3.56 -16.66
CA ARG A 98 -0.55 4.13 -17.59
C ARG A 98 -1.23 5.37 -17.02
N ILE A 99 -1.71 5.27 -15.78
CA ILE A 99 -2.44 6.37 -15.13
C ILE A 99 -1.54 7.57 -14.88
N CYS A 100 -0.30 7.32 -14.47
CA CYS A 100 0.66 8.38 -14.13
C CYS A 100 1.37 8.96 -15.37
N GLY A 101 1.20 8.35 -16.53
CA GLY A 101 1.86 8.82 -17.74
C GLY A 101 3.33 8.47 -17.83
N GLY A 102 3.77 7.41 -17.14
CA GLY A 102 5.16 6.96 -17.08
C GLY A 102 5.76 7.15 -15.70
N ASP A 103 7.08 7.01 -15.61
CA ASP A 103 7.81 7.10 -14.34
C ASP A 103 9.12 7.88 -14.51
N PHE A 104 9.02 9.17 -14.87
CA PHE A 104 10.17 10.03 -15.11
C PHE A 104 11.09 10.18 -13.88
N SER A 105 10.51 10.17 -12.69
CA SER A 105 11.25 10.45 -11.46
C SER A 105 11.60 9.20 -10.67
N GLY A 106 11.30 8.01 -11.19
CA GLY A 106 11.62 6.76 -10.51
C GLY A 106 10.85 6.54 -9.23
N LYS A 107 9.56 6.93 -9.18
CA LYS A 107 8.73 6.85 -7.97
C LYS A 107 7.88 5.59 -7.87
N LEU A 108 7.70 4.85 -8.98
CA LEU A 108 6.81 3.70 -9.03
C LEU A 108 7.58 2.42 -8.70
N HIS A 109 7.12 1.71 -7.67
CA HIS A 109 7.80 0.52 -7.16
C HIS A 109 6.80 -0.58 -6.79
N LEU A 110 7.30 -1.80 -6.63
CA LEU A 110 6.55 -2.92 -6.05
C LEU A 110 6.94 -3.08 -4.58
N LEU A 111 5.96 -3.36 -3.72
CA LEU A 111 6.22 -3.53 -2.29
C LEU A 111 7.24 -4.63 -2.02
N MET A 112 7.09 -5.78 -2.68
CA MET A 112 7.96 -6.93 -2.43
C MET A 112 9.39 -6.74 -2.95
N ASP A 113 9.63 -5.74 -3.81
CA ASP A 113 10.99 -5.42 -4.24
C ASP A 113 11.87 -4.85 -3.11
N TYR A 114 11.27 -4.40 -2.03
CA TYR A 114 12.01 -3.98 -0.83
C TYR A 114 12.50 -5.18 -0.03
N THR A 115 11.96 -6.36 -0.27
CA THR A 115 12.36 -7.61 0.38
C THR A 115 13.33 -8.39 -0.50
N LYS A 116 13.83 -9.52 0.01
CA LYS A 116 14.66 -10.43 -0.79
C LYS A 116 13.82 -11.34 -1.70
N GLN A 117 12.49 -11.26 -1.61
CA GLN A 117 11.56 -12.08 -2.38
C GLN A 117 10.76 -11.20 -3.34
N SER A 118 11.39 -10.86 -4.48
CA SER A 118 10.74 -10.03 -5.50
C SER A 118 9.64 -10.82 -6.19
N ARG A 119 8.40 -10.63 -5.73
CA ARG A 119 7.21 -11.27 -6.27
C ARG A 119 5.98 -10.42 -5.97
N ASP A 120 4.84 -10.81 -6.54
CA ASP A 120 3.59 -10.12 -6.25
C ASP A 120 3.10 -10.44 -4.83
N VAL A 121 2.40 -9.49 -4.22
CA VAL A 121 1.55 -9.79 -3.06
C VAL A 121 0.27 -10.40 -3.62
N ALA A 122 0.00 -11.66 -3.29
CA ALA A 122 -1.18 -12.35 -3.78
C ALA A 122 -2.47 -11.64 -3.35
N ASP A 123 -3.44 -11.59 -4.27
CA ASP A 123 -4.71 -10.92 -3.98
C ASP A 123 -5.61 -11.85 -3.16
N PRO A 124 -5.90 -11.51 -1.88
CA PRO A 124 -6.69 -12.39 -1.02
C PRO A 124 -8.16 -12.47 -1.42
N TRP A 125 -8.62 -11.56 -2.29
CA TRP A 125 -9.95 -11.68 -2.88
C TRP A 125 -10.11 -13.01 -3.63
N TYR A 126 -9.01 -13.46 -4.31
CA TYR A 126 -9.01 -14.71 -5.07
C TYR A 126 -8.52 -15.90 -4.25
N THR A 127 -7.52 -15.71 -3.39
CA THR A 127 -6.91 -16.81 -2.62
C THR A 127 -7.64 -17.11 -1.31
N ASP A 128 -8.38 -16.13 -0.78
CA ASP A 128 -8.99 -16.15 0.54
C ASP A 128 -7.96 -16.35 1.68
N ASP A 129 -6.67 -16.12 1.38
CA ASP A 129 -5.56 -16.31 2.32
C ASP A 129 -5.06 -14.95 2.81
N PHE A 130 -5.75 -14.38 3.80
CA PHE A 130 -5.41 -13.08 4.37
C PHE A 130 -4.17 -13.14 5.26
N GLU A 131 -3.82 -14.32 5.78
CA GLU A 131 -2.61 -14.47 6.59
C GLU A 131 -1.35 -14.31 5.73
N THR A 132 -1.29 -14.94 4.56
CA THR A 132 -0.15 -14.78 3.65
C THR A 132 -0.03 -13.33 3.19
N THR A 133 -1.16 -12.68 2.85
CA THR A 133 -1.15 -11.26 2.50
C THR A 133 -0.62 -10.40 3.64
N TRP A 134 -1.06 -10.68 4.87
CA TRP A 134 -0.57 -9.96 6.06
C TRP A 134 0.95 -10.11 6.21
N GLN A 135 1.47 -11.34 6.09
CA GLN A 135 2.91 -11.59 6.22
C GLN A 135 3.71 -10.84 5.17
N ASP A 136 3.26 -10.84 3.91
CA ASP A 136 3.93 -10.13 2.83
C ASP A 136 3.89 -8.61 3.04
N VAL A 137 2.72 -8.08 3.39
CA VAL A 137 2.56 -6.65 3.62
C VAL A 137 3.43 -6.20 4.78
N LEU A 138 3.43 -6.95 5.87
CA LEU A 138 4.27 -6.62 7.03
C LEU A 138 5.74 -6.62 6.67
N ALA A 139 6.22 -7.68 6.01
CA ALA A 139 7.63 -7.77 5.60
C ALA A 139 8.02 -6.64 4.66
N GLY A 140 7.18 -6.35 3.66
CA GLY A 140 7.43 -5.26 2.72
C GLY A 140 7.49 -3.89 3.40
N CYS A 141 6.54 -3.63 4.29
CA CYS A 141 6.49 -2.35 5.02
C CYS A 141 7.68 -2.19 5.97
N GLN A 142 8.10 -3.27 6.64
CA GLN A 142 9.28 -3.23 7.50
C GLN A 142 10.54 -2.87 6.72
N GLU A 143 10.74 -3.49 5.56
CA GLU A 143 11.91 -3.18 4.73
C GLU A 143 11.82 -1.80 4.08
N LEU A 144 10.62 -1.37 3.70
CA LEU A 144 10.39 -0.02 3.19
C LEU A 144 10.75 1.02 4.25
N LEU A 145 10.38 0.80 5.49
CA LEU A 145 10.73 1.72 6.58
C LEU A 145 12.24 1.79 6.76
N LYS A 146 12.93 0.65 6.76
CA LYS A 146 14.40 0.62 6.87
C LYS A 146 15.06 1.40 5.73
N GLU A 147 14.60 1.20 4.50
CA GLU A 147 15.14 1.89 3.33
C GLU A 147 14.92 3.40 3.44
N SER A 148 13.73 3.81 3.90
CA SER A 148 13.39 5.23 4.06
C SER A 148 14.25 5.92 5.14
N MET A 149 14.69 5.16 6.14
CA MET A 149 15.52 5.71 7.22
C MET A 149 16.99 5.86 6.83
N ARG A 150 17.42 5.23 5.73
CA ARG A 150 18.80 5.36 5.22
C ARG A 150 19.03 6.64 4.42
N GLU A 151 17.95 7.30 4.04
CA GLU A 151 18.00 8.53 3.22
C GLU A 151 18.29 9.78 4.04
#